data_36a38d13029b77f3f20961261ab1ed73
#
_entry.id   36a38d13029b77f3f20961261ab1ed73
#
_cell.length_a   1.000
_cell.length_b   1.000
_cell.length_c   1.000
_cell.angle_alpha   90.00
_cell.angle_beta   90.00
_cell.angle_gamma   90.00
#
_symmetry.space_group_name_H-M   'P 1'
#
loop_
_entity.id
_entity.type
_entity.pdbx_description
1 polymer ?
#
loop_
_entity_poly.entity_id
_entity_poly.type
_entity_poly.pdbx_seq_one_letter_code
_entity_poly.pdbx_strand_id
1 'polypeptide(L)'
;MKKTTFLIVGKHAVLEALKNPNRNIERVFLTEDTKKKLNRENQNLNLFKKINVFYKSRKELDNLCGRDEIAHQGLVAEVEQLEDITLKEFILQNKKNDVNLIALEEVTDPRNIGSIIRSAASFNLDGLIVKERHFPSESKLMYKSSSGAIEHLNIFKVSNINSTLKYLRDK
;
A
#
# COMPACT_ATOMS: atom_id res chain seq x y z
N MET A 1 6.91 -10.83 19.19
CA MET A 1 7.81 -9.83 18.57
C MET A 1 6.96 -8.66 18.11
N LYS A 2 7.37 -7.39 18.40
CA LYS A 2 6.69 -6.23 17.79
C LYS A 2 6.96 -6.25 16.28
N LYS A 3 5.92 -6.27 15.47
CA LYS A 3 6.06 -6.09 14.02
C LYS A 3 6.58 -4.69 13.72
N THR A 4 7.40 -4.55 12.69
CA THR A 4 7.94 -3.26 12.26
C THR A 4 6.80 -2.42 11.68
N THR A 5 6.69 -1.15 12.08
CA THR A 5 5.70 -0.21 11.55
C THR A 5 6.35 0.82 10.65
N PHE A 6 5.60 1.34 9.69
CA PHE A 6 6.02 2.42 8.80
C PHE A 6 4.88 3.41 8.53
N LEU A 7 5.17 4.52 7.87
CA LEU A 7 4.19 5.57 7.62
C LEU A 7 3.64 5.51 6.20
N ILE A 8 2.32 5.49 6.09
CA ILE A 8 1.57 5.77 4.86
C ILE A 8 1.12 7.23 4.90
N VAL A 9 1.32 7.97 3.80
CA VAL A 9 1.04 9.41 3.73
C VAL A 9 0.08 9.75 2.60
N GLY A 10 -0.81 10.70 2.88
CA GLY A 10 -1.76 11.23 1.91
C GLY A 10 -3.16 10.63 2.00
N LYS A 11 -4.15 11.47 1.66
CA LYS A 11 -5.58 11.19 1.91
C LYS A 11 -6.03 9.84 1.31
N HIS A 12 -5.81 9.61 0.02
CA HIS A 12 -6.29 8.40 -0.65
C HIS A 12 -5.61 7.14 -0.11
N ALA A 13 -4.27 7.15 0.01
CA ALA A 13 -3.51 6.00 0.51
C ALA A 13 -3.95 5.60 1.93
N VAL A 14 -4.11 6.58 2.84
CA VAL A 14 -4.54 6.30 4.21
C VAL A 14 -5.99 5.84 4.27
N LEU A 15 -6.90 6.43 3.50
CA LEU A 15 -8.31 6.01 3.52
C LEU A 15 -8.49 4.59 2.98
N GLU A 16 -7.76 4.19 1.93
CA GLU A 16 -7.81 2.81 1.43
C GLU A 16 -7.20 1.82 2.43
N ALA A 17 -6.08 2.19 3.08
CA ALA A 17 -5.52 1.38 4.17
C ALA A 17 -6.51 1.18 5.33
N LEU A 18 -7.27 2.22 5.70
CA LEU A 18 -8.31 2.15 6.73
C LEU A 18 -9.50 1.25 6.35
N LYS A 19 -9.77 1.08 5.06
CA LYS A 19 -10.84 0.20 4.56
C LYS A 19 -10.39 -1.27 4.45
N ASN A 20 -9.09 -1.51 4.36
CA ASN A 20 -8.55 -2.86 4.22
C ASN A 20 -8.61 -3.62 5.56
N PRO A 21 -9.44 -4.67 5.70
CA PRO A 21 -9.56 -5.41 6.96
C PRO A 21 -8.29 -6.15 7.37
N ASN A 22 -7.38 -6.39 6.42
CA ASN A 22 -6.11 -7.08 6.66
C ASN A 22 -4.98 -6.13 7.06
N ARG A 23 -5.21 -4.80 7.01
CA ARG A 23 -4.23 -3.79 7.38
C ARG A 23 -4.32 -3.47 8.87
N ASN A 24 -3.28 -3.77 9.62
CA ASN A 24 -3.17 -3.33 10.99
C ASN A 24 -2.70 -1.88 11.06
N ILE A 25 -3.55 -1.02 11.64
CA ILE A 25 -3.30 0.42 11.79
C ILE A 25 -3.02 0.69 13.27
N GLU A 26 -1.80 1.11 13.59
CA GLU A 26 -1.40 1.44 14.95
C GLU A 26 -1.92 2.81 15.39
N ARG A 27 -1.72 3.82 14.55
CA ARG A 27 -2.07 5.21 14.83
C ARG A 27 -2.40 5.97 13.55
N VAL A 28 -3.29 6.95 13.68
CA VAL A 28 -3.58 7.91 12.61
C VAL A 28 -3.31 9.32 13.13
N PHE A 29 -2.64 10.11 12.32
CA PHE A 29 -2.34 11.52 12.59
C PHE A 29 -3.04 12.38 11.53
N LEU A 30 -3.85 13.34 11.95
CA LEU A 30 -4.54 14.24 11.04
C LEU A 30 -4.62 15.67 11.56
N THR A 31 -4.75 16.60 10.61
CA THR A 31 -5.01 18.01 10.95
C THR A 31 -6.51 18.25 11.17
N GLU A 32 -6.86 19.25 11.99
CA GLU A 32 -8.27 19.66 12.17
C GLU A 32 -8.95 20.05 10.86
N ASP A 33 -8.22 20.68 9.92
CA ASP A 33 -8.76 21.02 8.60
C ASP A 33 -9.11 19.78 7.79
N THR A 34 -8.28 18.75 7.85
CA THR A 34 -8.53 17.48 7.17
C THR A 34 -9.74 16.78 7.77
N LYS A 35 -9.87 16.76 9.10
CA LYS A 35 -11.06 16.24 9.77
C LYS A 35 -12.34 16.93 9.28
N LYS A 36 -12.34 18.28 9.26
CA LYS A 36 -13.49 19.05 8.78
C LYS A 36 -13.86 18.72 7.33
N LYS A 37 -12.86 18.51 6.44
CA LYS A 37 -13.07 18.11 5.05
C LYS A 37 -13.66 16.71 4.94
N LEU A 38 -13.11 15.73 5.66
CA LEU A 38 -13.62 14.35 5.69
C LEU A 38 -15.09 14.30 6.18
N ASN A 39 -15.43 15.12 7.18
CA ASN A 39 -16.80 15.24 7.68
C ASN A 39 -17.76 15.77 6.60
N ARG A 40 -17.37 16.81 5.86
CA ARG A 40 -18.19 17.41 4.79
C ARG A 40 -18.42 16.47 3.60
N GLU A 41 -17.43 15.65 3.29
CA GLU A 41 -17.46 14.71 2.18
C GLU A 41 -18.19 13.40 2.53
N ASN A 42 -18.83 13.29 3.70
CA ASN A 42 -19.45 12.07 4.24
C ASN A 42 -18.54 10.82 4.14
N GLN A 43 -17.23 11.04 4.08
CA GLN A 43 -16.25 9.95 4.01
C GLN A 43 -16.08 9.35 5.40
N ASN A 44 -16.80 8.30 5.62
CA ASN A 44 -16.71 7.25 6.66
C ASN A 44 -15.87 7.57 7.89
N LEU A 45 -16.30 8.51 8.74
CA LEU A 45 -15.74 8.72 10.08
C LEU A 45 -15.79 7.45 10.95
N ASN A 46 -16.63 6.50 10.57
CA ASN A 46 -16.70 5.20 11.21
C ASN A 46 -15.37 4.41 11.11
N LEU A 47 -14.56 4.66 10.07
CA LEU A 47 -13.24 4.04 9.90
C LEU A 47 -12.28 4.40 11.04
N PHE A 48 -12.44 5.57 11.66
CA PHE A 48 -11.57 6.05 12.72
C PHE A 48 -12.01 5.63 14.13
N LYS A 49 -13.24 5.08 14.31
CA LYS A 49 -13.80 4.80 15.64
C LYS A 49 -13.02 3.80 16.50
N LYS A 50 -12.27 2.90 15.86
CA LYS A 50 -11.52 1.84 16.54
C LYS A 50 -10.01 2.06 16.54
N ILE A 51 -9.55 3.26 16.14
CA ILE A 51 -8.14 3.54 15.91
C ILE A 51 -7.71 4.72 16.80
N ASN A 52 -6.47 4.69 17.26
CA ASN A 52 -5.87 5.80 18.00
C ASN A 52 -5.61 6.97 17.06
N VAL A 53 -6.39 8.04 17.19
CA VAL A 53 -6.32 9.24 16.36
C VAL A 53 -5.66 10.38 17.13
N PHE A 54 -4.62 10.97 16.53
CA PHE A 54 -3.88 12.09 17.09
C PHE A 54 -4.01 13.32 16.19
N TYR A 55 -4.41 14.45 16.78
CA TYR A 55 -4.47 15.72 16.08
C TYR A 55 -3.11 16.41 16.10
N LYS A 56 -2.66 16.85 14.93
CA LYS A 56 -1.37 17.51 14.75
C LYS A 56 -1.48 18.67 13.78
N SER A 57 -0.62 19.68 13.98
CA SER A 57 -0.43 20.74 13.01
C SER A 57 0.27 20.22 11.75
N ARG A 58 0.21 20.97 10.64
CA ARG A 58 0.93 20.62 9.41
C ARG A 58 2.43 20.48 9.65
N LYS A 59 3.02 21.42 10.39
CA LYS A 59 4.45 21.39 10.74
C LYS A 59 4.85 20.14 11.52
N GLU A 60 4.02 19.69 12.44
CA GLU A 60 4.27 18.44 13.17
C GLU A 60 4.16 17.21 12.27
N LEU A 61 3.24 17.22 11.29
CA LEU A 61 3.14 16.15 10.29
C LEU A 61 4.34 16.16 9.34
N ASP A 62 4.80 17.35 8.89
CA ASP A 62 6.02 17.47 8.08
C ASP A 62 7.22 16.88 8.82
N ASN A 63 7.39 17.22 10.11
CA ASN A 63 8.45 16.66 10.95
C ASN A 63 8.33 15.13 11.13
N LEU A 64 7.11 14.61 11.29
CA LEU A 64 6.85 13.17 11.41
C LEU A 64 7.18 12.41 10.11
N CYS A 65 6.83 12.99 8.95
CA CYS A 65 7.10 12.40 7.64
C CYS A 65 8.58 12.44 7.24
N GLY A 66 9.37 13.32 7.88
CA GLY A 66 10.78 13.53 7.56
C GLY A 66 10.98 14.42 6.34
N ARG A 67 12.24 14.50 5.88
CA ARG A 67 12.67 15.42 4.80
C ARG A 67 12.24 15.04 3.39
N ASP A 68 11.48 13.98 3.22
CA ASP A 68 11.10 13.42 1.90
C ASP A 68 10.03 14.27 1.19
N GLU A 69 9.93 15.55 1.33
CA GLU A 69 9.01 16.48 0.62
C GLU A 69 7.71 15.86 0.08
N ILE A 70 7.19 14.83 0.76
CA ILE A 70 5.99 14.12 0.34
C ILE A 70 4.78 14.83 0.90
N ALA A 71 3.96 15.39 0.02
CA ALA A 71 2.73 16.07 0.43
C ALA A 71 1.79 15.12 1.18
N HIS A 72 1.76 15.19 2.51
CA HIS A 72 0.93 14.34 3.38
C HIS A 72 -0.56 14.70 3.34
N GLN A 73 -0.94 15.85 2.78
CA GLN A 73 -2.34 16.31 2.65
C GLN A 73 -3.10 16.37 3.99
N GLY A 74 -2.39 16.50 5.10
CA GLY A 74 -2.95 16.55 6.44
C GLY A 74 -3.41 15.19 7.01
N LEU A 75 -3.01 14.07 6.41
CA LEU A 75 -3.38 12.73 6.85
C LEU A 75 -2.20 11.75 6.70
N VAL A 76 -1.86 11.08 7.80
CA VAL A 76 -0.76 10.11 7.91
C VAL A 76 -1.24 8.94 8.77
N ALA A 77 -0.90 7.72 8.41
CA ALA A 77 -1.14 6.53 9.21
C ALA A 77 0.16 5.79 9.50
N GLU A 78 0.33 5.31 10.71
CA GLU A 78 1.34 4.34 11.08
C GLU A 78 0.73 2.95 11.02
N VAL A 79 1.33 2.08 10.21
CA VAL A 79 0.77 0.77 9.89
C VAL A 79 1.82 -0.31 9.96
N GLU A 80 1.41 -1.55 10.21
CA GLU A 80 2.23 -2.73 9.97
C GLU A 80 2.25 -3.08 8.48
N GLN A 81 3.26 -3.83 8.04
CA GLN A 81 3.31 -4.38 6.69
C GLN A 81 2.18 -5.41 6.51
N LEU A 82 1.57 -5.45 5.33
CA LEU A 82 0.63 -6.51 4.98
C LEU A 82 1.34 -7.87 4.99
N GLU A 83 0.62 -8.91 5.35
CA GLU A 83 1.14 -10.26 5.24
C GLU A 83 1.29 -10.64 3.77
N ASP A 84 2.48 -11.10 3.40
CA ASP A 84 2.77 -11.52 2.04
C ASP A 84 2.17 -12.93 1.82
N ILE A 85 1.32 -13.07 0.81
CA ILE A 85 0.95 -14.39 0.27
C ILE A 85 2.01 -14.81 -0.76
N THR A 86 2.44 -16.05 -0.74
CA THR A 86 3.35 -16.54 -1.77
C THR A 86 2.62 -16.77 -3.09
N LEU A 87 3.33 -16.56 -4.22
CA LEU A 87 2.75 -16.82 -5.54
C LEU A 87 2.26 -18.27 -5.68
N LYS A 88 2.95 -19.22 -5.08
CA LYS A 88 2.55 -20.64 -5.11
C LYS A 88 1.21 -20.86 -4.40
N GLU A 89 1.04 -20.30 -3.21
CA GLU A 89 -0.21 -20.37 -2.45
C GLU A 89 -1.35 -19.72 -3.22
N PHE A 90 -1.10 -18.54 -3.78
CA PHE A 90 -2.08 -17.82 -4.59
C PHE A 90 -2.55 -18.64 -5.79
N ILE A 91 -1.65 -19.20 -6.58
CA ILE A 91 -1.98 -20.06 -7.75
C ILE A 91 -2.75 -21.33 -7.31
N LEU A 92 -2.36 -21.92 -6.19
CA LEU A 92 -3.07 -23.10 -5.66
C LEU A 92 -4.51 -22.78 -5.24
N GLN A 93 -4.76 -21.61 -4.67
CA GLN A 93 -6.10 -21.16 -4.28
C GLN A 93 -6.97 -20.81 -5.49
N ASN A 94 -6.36 -20.37 -6.60
CA ASN A 94 -7.03 -19.89 -7.81
C ASN A 94 -6.99 -20.87 -8.99
N LYS A 95 -6.81 -22.18 -8.77
CA LYS A 95 -6.62 -23.21 -9.81
C LYS A 95 -7.70 -23.26 -10.92
N LYS A 96 -8.87 -22.70 -10.68
CA LYS A 96 -10.02 -22.79 -11.62
C LYS A 96 -10.27 -21.48 -12.38
N ASN A 97 -9.48 -20.43 -12.11
CA ASN A 97 -9.68 -19.10 -12.67
C ASN A 97 -8.46 -18.69 -13.49
N ASP A 98 -8.71 -17.95 -14.56
CA ASP A 98 -7.63 -17.24 -15.26
C ASP A 98 -7.03 -16.20 -14.32
N VAL A 99 -5.71 -16.15 -14.26
CA VAL A 99 -4.94 -15.25 -13.38
C VAL A 99 -4.11 -14.30 -14.24
N ASN A 100 -4.32 -13.00 -14.04
CA ASN A 100 -3.64 -11.94 -14.77
C ASN A 100 -2.57 -11.27 -13.88
N LEU A 101 -1.31 -11.46 -14.22
CA LEU A 101 -0.17 -10.96 -13.44
C LEU A 101 0.73 -10.06 -14.30
N ILE A 102 1.33 -9.04 -13.66
CA ILE A 102 2.43 -8.27 -14.23
C ILE A 102 3.72 -8.65 -13.52
N ALA A 103 4.80 -8.86 -14.27
CA ALA A 103 6.15 -9.01 -13.72
C ALA A 103 6.97 -7.74 -13.95
N LEU A 104 7.61 -7.23 -12.90
CA LEU A 104 8.51 -6.08 -12.97
C LEU A 104 9.96 -6.54 -12.84
N GLU A 105 10.70 -6.45 -13.93
CA GLU A 105 12.16 -6.64 -13.94
C GLU A 105 12.83 -5.26 -13.87
N GLU A 106 13.74 -5.09 -12.91
CA GLU A 106 14.59 -3.89 -12.74
C GLU A 106 13.89 -2.53 -12.58
N VAL A 107 12.61 -2.51 -12.30
CA VAL A 107 11.92 -1.26 -11.92
C VAL A 107 12.16 -1.00 -10.42
N THR A 108 12.96 0.00 -10.09
CA THR A 108 13.40 0.29 -8.73
C THR A 108 12.85 1.61 -8.16
N ASP A 109 12.47 2.55 -9.02
CA ASP A 109 11.89 3.82 -8.57
C ASP A 109 10.53 3.60 -7.91
N PRO A 110 10.37 3.98 -6.61
CA PRO A 110 9.12 3.80 -5.88
C PRO A 110 7.91 4.51 -6.52
N ARG A 111 8.12 5.64 -7.19
CA ARG A 111 7.05 6.38 -7.86
C ARG A 111 6.53 5.61 -9.07
N ASN A 112 7.43 5.05 -9.86
CA ASN A 112 7.09 4.24 -11.03
C ASN A 112 6.38 2.96 -10.59
N ILE A 113 6.89 2.26 -9.59
CA ILE A 113 6.25 1.07 -9.01
C ILE A 113 4.83 1.42 -8.54
N GLY A 114 4.65 2.49 -7.76
CA GLY A 114 3.34 2.91 -7.29
C GLY A 114 2.37 3.26 -8.43
N SER A 115 2.85 3.90 -9.50
CA SER A 115 2.04 4.19 -10.70
C SER A 115 1.62 2.92 -11.44
N ILE A 116 2.50 1.93 -11.54
CA ILE A 116 2.19 0.61 -12.13
C ILE A 116 1.17 -0.13 -11.26
N ILE A 117 1.33 -0.15 -9.94
CA ILE A 117 0.35 -0.73 -9.00
C ILE A 117 -1.03 -0.10 -9.20
N ARG A 118 -1.10 1.22 -9.31
CA ARG A 118 -2.36 1.93 -9.56
C ARG A 118 -3.00 1.52 -10.87
N SER A 119 -2.22 1.41 -11.96
CA SER A 119 -2.71 0.97 -13.27
C SER A 119 -3.15 -0.48 -13.24
N ALA A 120 -2.36 -1.37 -12.65
CA ALA A 120 -2.67 -2.78 -12.49
C ALA A 120 -4.01 -3.00 -11.77
N ALA A 121 -4.23 -2.31 -10.65
CA ALA A 121 -5.50 -2.36 -9.93
C ALA A 121 -6.67 -1.82 -10.77
N SER A 122 -6.45 -0.75 -11.57
CA SER A 122 -7.49 -0.18 -12.45
C SER A 122 -7.90 -1.13 -13.57
N PHE A 123 -7.00 -2.01 -14.02
CA PHE A 123 -7.27 -3.06 -15.00
C PHE A 123 -7.71 -4.39 -14.37
N ASN A 124 -7.98 -4.40 -13.05
CA ASN A 124 -8.37 -5.61 -12.30
C ASN A 124 -7.37 -6.77 -12.46
N LEU A 125 -6.08 -6.48 -12.46
CA LEU A 125 -5.06 -7.51 -12.43
C LEU A 125 -5.00 -8.13 -11.04
N ASP A 126 -4.66 -9.41 -10.97
CA ASP A 126 -4.66 -10.19 -9.72
C ASP A 126 -3.41 -9.93 -8.87
N GLY A 127 -2.31 -9.51 -9.50
CA GLY A 127 -1.10 -9.25 -8.75
C GLY A 127 0.11 -8.80 -9.57
N LEU A 128 1.14 -8.45 -8.81
CA LEU A 128 2.41 -7.95 -9.30
C LEU A 128 3.53 -8.88 -8.82
N ILE A 129 4.34 -9.40 -9.74
CA ILE A 129 5.56 -10.17 -9.43
C ILE A 129 6.72 -9.20 -9.40
N VAL A 130 7.44 -9.14 -8.29
CA VAL A 130 8.57 -8.21 -8.08
C VAL A 130 9.78 -8.93 -7.54
N LYS A 131 10.97 -8.42 -7.83
CA LYS A 131 12.21 -8.92 -7.26
C LYS A 131 12.35 -8.45 -5.81
N GLU A 132 12.34 -9.37 -4.85
CA GLU A 132 12.33 -9.09 -3.41
C GLU A 132 13.42 -8.07 -3.00
N ARG A 133 14.66 -8.27 -3.50
CA ARG A 133 15.82 -7.44 -3.14
C ARG A 133 15.67 -5.95 -3.51
N HIS A 134 14.81 -5.62 -4.49
CA HIS A 134 14.71 -4.27 -5.05
C HIS A 134 13.32 -3.65 -4.80
N PHE A 135 12.41 -4.39 -4.17
CA PHE A 135 11.08 -3.88 -3.91
C PHE A 135 11.05 -3.03 -2.63
N PRO A 136 10.66 -1.74 -2.70
CA PRO A 136 10.69 -0.81 -1.58
C PRO A 136 9.44 -0.96 -0.70
N SER A 137 9.29 -2.06 0.00
CA SER A 137 8.08 -2.48 0.73
C SER A 137 7.49 -1.43 1.68
N GLU A 138 8.31 -0.53 2.24
CA GLU A 138 7.90 0.48 3.23
C GLU A 138 8.00 1.91 2.68
N SER A 139 8.12 2.07 1.35
CA SER A 139 8.31 3.38 0.74
C SER A 139 7.05 4.24 0.77
N LYS A 140 7.09 5.33 1.51
CA LYS A 140 6.05 6.37 1.53
C LYS A 140 5.72 6.89 0.12
N LEU A 141 6.73 7.03 -0.75
CA LEU A 141 6.56 7.46 -2.13
C LEU A 141 5.74 6.46 -2.95
N MET A 142 6.02 5.16 -2.82
CA MET A 142 5.27 4.11 -3.51
C MET A 142 3.81 4.08 -3.05
N TYR A 143 3.55 4.12 -1.74
CA TYR A 143 2.19 4.17 -1.20
C TYR A 143 1.45 5.44 -1.65
N LYS A 144 2.13 6.57 -1.68
CA LYS A 144 1.56 7.83 -2.15
C LYS A 144 1.19 7.78 -3.64
N SER A 145 2.09 7.30 -4.50
CA SER A 145 1.86 7.25 -5.97
C SER A 145 0.85 6.18 -6.36
N SER A 146 0.76 5.07 -5.61
CA SER A 146 -0.28 4.06 -5.82
C SER A 146 -1.68 4.54 -5.42
N SER A 147 -1.80 5.67 -4.69
CA SER A 147 -3.08 6.25 -4.25
C SER A 147 -3.99 5.25 -3.52
N GLY A 148 -3.40 4.29 -2.78
CA GLY A 148 -4.12 3.25 -2.05
C GLY A 148 -4.39 1.96 -2.84
N ALA A 149 -4.09 1.91 -4.14
CA ALA A 149 -4.29 0.71 -4.95
C ALA A 149 -3.49 -0.51 -4.46
N ILE A 150 -2.38 -0.28 -3.75
CA ILE A 150 -1.57 -1.34 -3.14
C ILE A 150 -2.35 -2.17 -2.10
N GLU A 151 -3.42 -1.63 -1.53
CA GLU A 151 -4.28 -2.34 -0.57
C GLU A 151 -5.16 -3.41 -1.24
N HIS A 152 -5.28 -3.37 -2.57
CA HIS A 152 -6.17 -4.21 -3.37
C HIS A 152 -5.45 -5.14 -4.34
N LEU A 153 -4.11 -5.07 -4.40
CA LEU A 153 -3.31 -5.84 -5.34
C LEU A 153 -2.33 -6.76 -4.60
N ASN A 154 -2.28 -8.03 -4.98
CA ASN A 154 -1.30 -8.95 -4.41
C ASN A 154 0.11 -8.61 -4.92
N ILE A 155 1.09 -8.57 -4.01
CA ILE A 155 2.49 -8.35 -4.36
C ILE A 155 3.28 -9.61 -4.06
N PHE A 156 3.75 -10.28 -5.12
CA PHE A 156 4.51 -11.52 -5.02
C PHE A 156 6.00 -11.23 -5.11
N LYS A 157 6.68 -11.30 -3.99
CA LYS A 157 8.13 -11.11 -3.88
C LYS A 157 8.84 -12.40 -4.25
N VAL A 158 9.69 -12.35 -5.27
CA VAL A 158 10.43 -13.52 -5.76
C VAL A 158 11.92 -13.23 -5.85
N SER A 159 12.74 -14.25 -5.72
CA SER A 159 14.19 -14.13 -5.86
C SER A 159 14.62 -13.98 -7.32
N ASN A 160 13.90 -14.64 -8.26
CA ASN A 160 14.22 -14.64 -9.69
C ASN A 160 12.97 -14.68 -10.54
N ILE A 161 12.73 -13.62 -11.34
CA ILE A 161 11.55 -13.47 -12.18
C ILE A 161 11.53 -14.49 -13.31
N ASN A 162 12.65 -14.72 -14.00
CA ASN A 162 12.71 -15.66 -15.12
C ASN A 162 12.37 -17.10 -14.69
N SER A 163 12.88 -17.55 -13.55
CA SER A 163 12.54 -18.85 -12.97
C SER A 163 11.06 -18.93 -12.60
N THR A 164 10.52 -17.85 -12.08
CA THR A 164 9.10 -17.74 -11.73
C THR A 164 8.21 -17.81 -12.96
N LEU A 165 8.54 -17.10 -14.03
CA LEU A 165 7.78 -17.15 -15.29
C LEU A 165 7.83 -18.54 -15.93
N LYS A 166 8.98 -19.25 -15.89
CA LYS A 166 9.07 -20.65 -16.32
C LYS A 166 8.11 -21.54 -15.50
N TYR A 167 8.13 -21.39 -14.17
CA TYR A 167 7.20 -22.13 -13.29
C TYR A 167 5.73 -21.88 -13.65
N LEU A 168 5.35 -20.64 -13.92
CA LEU A 168 3.97 -20.30 -14.28
C LEU A 168 3.55 -20.86 -15.64
N ARG A 169 4.46 -20.87 -16.63
CA ARG A 169 4.17 -21.45 -17.95
C ARG A 169 3.88 -22.95 -17.89
N ASP A 170 4.49 -23.65 -16.93
CA ASP A 170 4.39 -25.11 -16.79
C ASP A 170 3.17 -25.51 -15.91
N LYS A 171 2.30 -24.56 -15.53
CA LYS A 171 1.08 -24.74 -14.70
C LYS A 171 -0.19 -24.49 -15.46
#